data_13e3be69d5b58f0893e3694628802455
#
_entry.id   13e3be69d5b58f0893e3694628802455
#
_cell.length_a   1.000
_cell.length_b   1.000
_cell.length_c   1.000
_cell.angle_alpha   90.00
_cell.angle_beta   90.00
_cell.angle_gamma   90.00
#
_symmetry.space_group_name_H-M   'P 1'
#
loop_
_entity.id
_entity.type
_entity.pdbx_description
1 polymer ?
#
loop_
_entity_poly.entity_id
_entity_poly.type
_entity_poly.pdbx_seq_one_letter_code
_entity_poly.pdbx_strand_id
1 'polypeptide(L)'
;MNIVSKITDKGMYLRQRMYIKKKTKELDFLIKNRTSKNRIYFFCTPSHSNLGDQAQLYCWLRLMKEWYPDYEVVCVPTLYRQFDTIRAIHEGLRKDDIIYIHSGYLIFDLHPELPFILDVIRGFYDHHVVILPQTVNILGGWFQHIVSHVFNDHPNLTLYCRDEVSLEKANHLFPNVTNKLMPDVVTSLIGNETFQFPETRKNGIMFCVRNDGEKFYTDNQITELRMRLESWKTSMCDTTIVAPVWKWDVNREQLIHLILQQFAKYQVVITDRYHGTIFSQIVNTPVIVISSTDHKLSSGVKWFPHEKFSDNISFAKDLNEAYEKAVDILKHNGAVKKNPAWFKENYFSSPF
;
A
#
# COMPACT_ATOMS: atom_id res chain seq x y z
N MET A 1 -2.07 32.48 14.82
CA MET A 1 -1.30 31.21 15.00
C MET A 1 -0.79 31.18 16.44
N ASN A 2 -1.39 30.33 17.28
CA ASN A 2 -1.18 30.34 18.74
C ASN A 2 0.21 29.83 19.14
N ILE A 3 0.85 30.46 20.15
CA ILE A 3 2.16 30.05 20.70
C ILE A 3 2.15 28.58 21.16
N VAL A 4 1.02 28.07 21.65
CA VAL A 4 0.85 26.68 22.08
C VAL A 4 0.97 25.69 20.92
N SER A 5 0.48 26.03 19.71
CA SER A 5 0.67 25.17 18.52
C SER A 5 2.13 25.08 18.08
N LYS A 6 2.86 26.17 18.16
CA LYS A 6 4.30 26.20 17.84
C LYS A 6 5.16 25.38 18.83
N ILE A 7 4.77 25.33 20.11
CA ILE A 7 5.49 24.55 21.14
C ILE A 7 5.22 23.06 20.96
N THR A 8 3.98 22.67 20.66
CA THR A 8 3.61 21.27 20.38
C THR A 8 4.28 20.74 19.10
N ASP A 9 4.36 21.55 18.05
CA ASP A 9 5.05 21.20 16.79
C ASP A 9 6.57 21.03 17.00
N LYS A 10 7.20 21.90 17.77
CA LYS A 10 8.63 21.80 18.09
C LYS A 10 8.94 20.58 18.96
N GLY A 11 8.07 20.25 19.90
CA GLY A 11 8.18 19.05 20.73
C GLY A 11 8.01 17.76 19.94
N MET A 12 7.05 17.71 19.02
CA MET A 12 6.86 16.58 18.10
C MET A 12 8.07 16.43 17.15
N TYR A 13 8.57 17.50 16.59
CA TYR A 13 9.74 17.49 15.71
C TYR A 13 10.98 16.92 16.41
N LEU A 14 11.27 17.37 17.64
CA LEU A 14 12.39 16.85 18.45
C LEU A 14 12.24 15.36 18.76
N ARG A 15 11.03 14.92 19.15
CA ARG A 15 10.73 13.49 19.37
C ARG A 15 10.97 12.68 18.10
N GLN A 16 10.53 13.16 16.95
CA GLN A 16 10.73 12.48 15.68
C GLN A 16 12.23 12.34 15.35
N ARG A 17 13.02 13.41 15.50
CA ARG A 17 14.48 13.33 15.29
C ARG A 17 15.16 12.35 16.23
N MET A 18 14.79 12.36 17.51
CA MET A 18 15.34 11.39 18.47
C MET A 18 14.97 9.96 18.11
N TYR A 19 13.72 9.75 17.69
CA TYR A 19 13.24 8.43 17.26
C TYR A 19 14.01 7.94 16.01
N ILE A 20 14.15 8.77 14.98
CA ILE A 20 14.94 8.46 13.78
C ILE A 20 16.37 8.09 14.16
N LYS A 21 17.03 8.91 14.98
CA LYS A 21 18.41 8.64 15.44
C LYS A 21 18.53 7.30 16.20
N LYS A 22 17.54 6.98 17.04
CA LYS A 22 17.48 5.69 17.72
C LYS A 22 17.34 4.54 16.72
N LYS A 23 16.39 4.64 15.78
CA LYS A 23 16.13 3.61 14.76
C LYS A 23 17.32 3.41 13.81
N THR A 24 18.01 4.48 13.42
CA THR A 24 19.24 4.39 12.62
C THR A 24 20.32 3.58 13.37
N LYS A 25 20.50 3.82 14.68
CA LYS A 25 21.47 3.03 15.49
C LYS A 25 21.04 1.57 15.65
N GLU A 26 19.73 1.32 15.85
CA GLU A 26 19.20 -0.05 15.94
C GLU A 26 19.43 -0.82 14.64
N LEU A 27 19.17 -0.19 13.49
CA LEU A 27 19.41 -0.79 12.18
C LEU A 27 20.91 -1.08 11.96
N ASP A 28 21.79 -0.12 12.23
CA ASP A 28 23.25 -0.32 12.15
C ASP A 28 23.74 -1.45 13.04
N PHE A 29 23.22 -1.52 14.27
CA PHE A 29 23.52 -2.62 15.18
C PHE A 29 23.06 -3.97 14.65
N LEU A 30 21.83 -4.06 14.10
CA LEU A 30 21.31 -5.29 13.51
C LEU A 30 22.15 -5.74 12.31
N ILE A 31 22.54 -4.81 11.45
CA ILE A 31 23.38 -5.12 10.27
C ILE A 31 24.71 -5.71 10.71
N LYS A 32 25.39 -5.08 11.68
CA LYS A 32 26.73 -5.48 12.14
C LYS A 32 26.72 -6.73 13.01
N ASN A 33 25.63 -7.01 13.72
CA ASN A 33 25.52 -8.11 14.68
C ASN A 33 24.56 -9.18 14.16
N ARG A 34 24.99 -9.97 13.20
CA ARG A 34 24.18 -11.06 12.62
C ARG A 34 24.01 -12.22 13.60
N THR A 35 22.81 -12.80 13.59
CA THR A 35 22.53 -14.11 14.18
C THR A 35 22.99 -15.26 13.24
N SER A 36 22.78 -16.51 13.64
CA SER A 36 22.99 -17.68 12.76
C SER A 36 21.94 -17.77 11.65
N LYS A 37 20.80 -17.09 11.77
CA LYS A 37 19.70 -17.13 10.81
C LYS A 37 20.05 -16.46 9.49
N ASN A 38 19.46 -16.94 8.41
CA ASN A 38 19.40 -16.20 7.14
C ASN A 38 18.50 -14.98 7.27
N ARG A 39 18.69 -13.99 6.43
CA ARG A 39 17.98 -12.70 6.51
C ARG A 39 17.18 -12.40 5.26
N ILE A 40 16.07 -11.72 5.48
CA ILE A 40 15.36 -10.99 4.44
C ILE A 40 15.65 -9.51 4.67
N TYR A 41 16.41 -8.89 3.77
CA TYR A 41 16.61 -7.45 3.77
C TYR A 41 15.48 -6.79 2.98
N PHE A 42 14.62 -6.07 3.69
CA PHE A 42 13.41 -5.47 3.14
C PHE A 42 13.58 -3.97 3.02
N PHE A 43 13.99 -3.51 1.84
CA PHE A 43 14.32 -2.12 1.53
C PHE A 43 13.10 -1.25 1.25
N CYS A 44 13.25 0.07 1.40
CA CYS A 44 12.22 1.09 1.14
C CYS A 44 10.93 0.87 1.94
N THR A 45 11.03 0.26 3.12
CA THR A 45 9.85 0.10 3.99
C THR A 45 9.36 1.47 4.45
N PRO A 46 8.01 1.70 4.51
CA PRO A 46 7.45 3.01 4.74
C PRO A 46 7.77 3.55 6.14
N SER A 47 8.28 4.77 6.19
CA SER A 47 8.55 5.55 7.39
C SER A 47 7.61 6.76 7.53
N HIS A 48 6.46 6.71 6.88
CA HIS A 48 5.39 7.72 6.88
C HIS A 48 4.02 7.09 7.21
N SER A 49 3.01 7.93 7.39
CA SER A 49 1.69 7.52 7.88
C SER A 49 0.64 7.25 6.80
N ASN A 50 1.05 7.03 5.54
CA ASN A 50 0.11 6.58 4.52
C ASN A 50 -0.41 5.18 4.90
N LEU A 51 -1.73 5.07 5.04
CA LEU A 51 -2.37 3.86 5.51
C LEU A 51 -2.19 2.68 4.55
N GLY A 52 -2.26 2.94 3.25
CA GLY A 52 -2.07 1.91 2.24
C GLY A 52 -0.69 1.27 2.34
N ASP A 53 0.36 2.09 2.39
CA ASP A 53 1.75 1.62 2.47
C ASP A 53 2.02 0.92 3.81
N GLN A 54 1.43 1.39 4.91
CA GLN A 54 1.52 0.71 6.21
C GLN A 54 0.77 -0.63 6.22
N ALA A 55 -0.36 -0.74 5.53
CA ALA A 55 -1.09 -2.00 5.36
C ALA A 55 -0.30 -2.97 4.47
N GLN A 56 0.35 -2.49 3.40
CA GLN A 56 1.25 -3.32 2.59
C GLN A 56 2.40 -3.87 3.42
N LEU A 57 3.08 -3.02 4.22
CA LEU A 57 4.15 -3.48 5.10
C LEU A 57 3.66 -4.54 6.09
N TYR A 58 2.49 -4.33 6.69
CA TYR A 58 1.88 -5.32 7.59
C TYR A 58 1.66 -6.67 6.91
N CYS A 59 1.08 -6.66 5.70
CA CYS A 59 0.82 -7.89 4.95
C CYS A 59 2.11 -8.60 4.55
N TRP A 60 3.11 -7.86 4.04
CA TRP A 60 4.40 -8.45 3.67
C TRP A 60 5.11 -9.08 4.86
N LEU A 61 5.15 -8.41 6.01
CA LEU A 61 5.79 -8.98 7.22
C LEU A 61 5.08 -10.26 7.69
N ARG A 62 3.75 -10.35 7.57
CA ARG A 62 3.00 -11.57 7.87
C ARG A 62 3.35 -12.70 6.91
N LEU A 63 3.32 -12.43 5.60
CA LEU A 63 3.64 -13.42 4.58
C LEU A 63 5.09 -13.88 4.68
N MET A 64 6.04 -12.98 4.87
CA MET A 64 7.45 -13.33 5.07
C MET A 64 7.63 -14.23 6.29
N LYS A 65 6.92 -13.98 7.38
CA LYS A 65 6.97 -14.84 8.57
C LYS A 65 6.33 -16.22 8.32
N GLU A 66 5.27 -16.27 7.50
CA GLU A 66 4.60 -17.52 7.11
C GLU A 66 5.48 -18.35 6.15
N TRP A 67 6.08 -17.71 5.16
CA TRP A 67 6.88 -18.37 4.13
C TRP A 67 8.31 -18.73 4.56
N TYR A 68 8.89 -17.92 5.46
CA TYR A 68 10.28 -18.03 5.89
C TYR A 68 10.38 -17.97 7.43
N PRO A 69 9.82 -18.97 8.15
CA PRO A 69 9.73 -18.93 9.62
C PRO A 69 11.09 -18.87 10.33
N ASP A 70 12.14 -19.36 9.65
CA ASP A 70 13.51 -19.41 10.19
C ASP A 70 14.37 -18.20 9.80
N TYR A 71 13.83 -17.26 9.01
CA TYR A 71 14.56 -16.07 8.60
C TYR A 71 14.33 -14.90 9.57
N GLU A 72 15.34 -14.03 9.67
CA GLU A 72 15.24 -12.74 10.34
C GLU A 72 14.91 -11.65 9.31
N VAL A 73 13.78 -10.95 9.45
CA VAL A 73 13.41 -9.83 8.56
C VAL A 73 14.03 -8.54 9.08
N VAL A 74 14.88 -7.92 8.27
CA VAL A 74 15.53 -6.64 8.55
C VAL A 74 14.92 -5.57 7.65
N CYS A 75 14.02 -4.76 8.20
CA CYS A 75 13.45 -3.61 7.49
C CYS A 75 14.49 -2.49 7.35
N VAL A 76 14.66 -1.98 6.13
CA VAL A 76 15.61 -0.92 5.78
C VAL A 76 14.87 0.28 5.17
N PRO A 77 14.19 1.11 6.00
CA PRO A 77 13.55 2.34 5.52
C PRO A 77 14.58 3.35 5.06
N THR A 78 14.28 4.08 3.99
CA THR A 78 15.15 5.15 3.47
C THR A 78 15.52 6.17 4.53
N LEU A 79 14.60 6.48 5.44
CA LEU A 79 14.80 7.46 6.51
C LEU A 79 15.82 7.03 7.58
N TYR A 80 16.01 5.71 7.80
CA TYR A 80 16.88 5.19 8.88
C TYR A 80 18.24 4.72 8.39
N ARG A 81 18.46 4.71 7.06
CA ARG A 81 19.74 4.30 6.46
C ARG A 81 20.86 5.30 6.75
N GLN A 82 22.08 4.79 6.79
CA GLN A 82 23.32 5.57 6.75
C GLN A 82 23.90 5.50 5.32
N PHE A 83 24.91 6.35 5.04
CA PHE A 83 25.54 6.40 3.74
C PHE A 83 26.13 5.04 3.29
N ASP A 84 26.67 4.26 4.22
CA ASP A 84 27.30 2.96 3.98
C ASP A 84 26.39 1.76 4.22
N THR A 85 25.10 1.96 4.48
CA THR A 85 24.14 0.88 4.83
C THR A 85 24.11 -0.24 3.78
N ILE A 86 24.03 0.10 2.48
CA ILE A 86 24.02 -0.91 1.40
C ILE A 86 25.32 -1.71 1.38
N ARG A 87 26.47 -1.03 1.46
CA ARG A 87 27.78 -1.69 1.50
C ARG A 87 27.92 -2.60 2.71
N ALA A 88 27.54 -2.15 3.89
CA ALA A 88 27.62 -2.94 5.12
C ALA A 88 26.73 -4.20 5.08
N ILE A 89 25.55 -4.12 4.42
CA ILE A 89 24.71 -5.29 4.19
C ILE A 89 25.38 -6.22 3.18
N HIS A 90 25.88 -5.70 2.05
CA HIS A 90 26.51 -6.50 1.01
C HIS A 90 27.74 -7.25 1.53
N GLU A 91 28.62 -6.60 2.30
CA GLU A 91 29.80 -7.23 2.92
C GLU A 91 29.43 -8.39 3.89
N GLY A 92 28.26 -8.33 4.51
CA GLY A 92 27.74 -9.35 5.44
C GLY A 92 26.75 -10.33 4.82
N LEU A 93 26.44 -10.22 3.52
CA LEU A 93 25.39 -11.02 2.87
C LEU A 93 25.79 -12.49 2.77
N ARG A 94 24.83 -13.40 2.95
CA ARG A 94 25.00 -14.84 2.75
C ARG A 94 24.25 -15.30 1.52
N LYS A 95 24.63 -16.44 0.98
CA LYS A 95 24.07 -17.02 -0.25
C LYS A 95 22.54 -17.14 -0.22
N ASP A 96 21.97 -17.50 0.93
CA ASP A 96 20.54 -17.76 1.09
C ASP A 96 19.79 -16.55 1.65
N ASP A 97 20.45 -15.39 1.81
CA ASP A 97 19.74 -14.14 2.16
C ASP A 97 18.91 -13.65 0.98
N ILE A 98 17.80 -12.97 1.30
CA ILE A 98 16.83 -12.50 0.33
C ILE A 98 16.81 -10.98 0.33
N ILE A 99 16.73 -10.38 -0.87
CA ILE A 99 16.67 -8.93 -1.05
C ILE A 99 15.33 -8.57 -1.67
N TYR A 100 14.48 -7.90 -0.87
CA TYR A 100 13.19 -7.38 -1.30
C TYR A 100 13.19 -5.85 -1.26
N ILE A 101 12.56 -5.23 -2.27
CA ILE A 101 12.20 -3.81 -2.28
C ILE A 101 10.69 -3.72 -2.09
N HIS A 102 10.23 -2.85 -1.19
CA HIS A 102 8.84 -2.70 -0.80
C HIS A 102 7.94 -2.36 -2.00
N SER A 103 6.69 -2.82 -1.93
CA SER A 103 5.64 -2.51 -2.91
C SER A 103 5.11 -1.08 -2.80
N GLY A 104 4.40 -0.62 -3.80
CA GLY A 104 3.69 0.66 -3.73
C GLY A 104 3.66 1.43 -5.05
N TYR A 105 3.73 2.75 -4.97
CA TYR A 105 3.88 3.63 -6.09
C TYR A 105 5.20 4.39 -5.97
N LEU A 106 6.31 3.67 -6.10
CA LEU A 106 7.67 4.19 -5.89
C LEU A 106 8.42 4.41 -7.20
N ILE A 107 7.96 3.78 -8.32
CA ILE A 107 8.61 3.85 -9.62
C ILE A 107 7.89 4.89 -10.50
N PHE A 108 8.08 6.17 -10.17
CA PHE A 108 7.65 7.30 -11.01
C PHE A 108 8.63 8.47 -10.91
N ASP A 109 8.53 9.40 -11.87
CA ASP A 109 9.43 10.55 -11.96
C ASP A 109 9.45 11.34 -10.65
N LEU A 110 10.66 11.65 -10.19
CA LEU A 110 10.92 12.45 -8.98
C LEU A 110 10.41 11.86 -7.66
N HIS A 111 10.03 10.57 -7.62
CA HIS A 111 9.70 9.96 -6.32
C HIS A 111 10.91 9.94 -5.37
N PRO A 112 10.77 10.40 -4.11
CA PRO A 112 11.91 10.51 -3.17
C PRO A 112 12.63 9.19 -2.87
N GLU A 113 11.93 8.05 -2.97
CA GLU A 113 12.49 6.71 -2.73
C GLU A 113 13.23 6.14 -3.95
N LEU A 114 12.94 6.62 -5.18
CA LEU A 114 13.49 6.03 -6.40
C LEU A 114 15.01 6.07 -6.47
N PRO A 115 15.73 7.14 -6.07
CA PRO A 115 17.18 7.13 -5.99
C PRO A 115 17.72 6.00 -5.10
N PHE A 116 17.07 5.72 -3.97
CA PHE A 116 17.48 4.64 -3.09
C PHE A 116 17.21 3.26 -3.69
N ILE A 117 16.11 3.09 -4.42
CA ILE A 117 15.84 1.88 -5.20
C ILE A 117 16.97 1.61 -6.19
N LEU A 118 17.42 2.64 -6.94
CA LEU A 118 18.52 2.53 -7.88
C LEU A 118 19.84 2.16 -7.18
N ASP A 119 20.10 2.73 -6.00
CA ASP A 119 21.27 2.41 -5.20
C ASP A 119 21.24 0.96 -4.71
N VAL A 120 20.07 0.45 -4.29
CA VAL A 120 19.89 -0.98 -3.91
C VAL A 120 20.14 -1.90 -5.09
N ILE A 121 19.55 -1.63 -6.25
CA ILE A 121 19.74 -2.45 -7.47
C ILE A 121 21.22 -2.51 -7.83
N ARG A 122 21.94 -1.39 -7.85
CA ARG A 122 23.38 -1.34 -8.13
C ARG A 122 24.22 -2.02 -7.06
N GLY A 123 23.86 -1.82 -5.78
CA GLY A 123 24.62 -2.33 -4.65
C GLY A 123 24.55 -3.85 -4.48
N PHE A 124 23.57 -4.50 -5.08
CA PHE A 124 23.39 -5.96 -5.03
C PHE A 124 23.39 -6.59 -6.43
N TYR A 125 24.23 -6.06 -7.32
CA TYR A 125 24.33 -6.47 -8.71
C TYR A 125 24.55 -7.98 -8.91
N ASP A 126 25.25 -8.62 -8.01
CA ASP A 126 25.60 -10.05 -8.01
C ASP A 126 24.56 -10.95 -7.29
N HIS A 127 23.43 -10.38 -6.83
CA HIS A 127 22.39 -11.09 -6.11
C HIS A 127 21.02 -10.95 -6.79
N HIS A 128 20.12 -11.89 -6.52
CA HIS A 128 18.73 -11.74 -6.97
C HIS A 128 18.03 -10.64 -6.15
N VAL A 129 17.56 -9.61 -6.84
CA VAL A 129 16.77 -8.53 -6.25
C VAL A 129 15.33 -8.66 -6.73
N VAL A 130 14.38 -8.66 -5.81
CA VAL A 130 12.95 -8.70 -6.12
C VAL A 130 12.29 -7.41 -5.69
N ILE A 131 11.70 -6.71 -6.64
CA ILE A 131 10.87 -5.53 -6.41
C ILE A 131 9.41 -6.00 -6.32
N LEU A 132 8.82 -5.83 -5.14
CA LEU A 132 7.44 -6.22 -4.86
C LEU A 132 6.45 -5.31 -5.58
N PRO A 133 5.15 -5.67 -5.73
CA PRO A 133 4.22 -5.05 -6.68
C PRO A 133 4.21 -3.52 -6.71
N GLN A 134 4.58 -2.95 -7.84
CA GLN A 134 4.69 -1.51 -8.08
C GLN A 134 3.66 -1.00 -9.10
N THR A 135 3.28 0.26 -8.98
CA THR A 135 2.82 1.03 -10.14
C THR A 135 4.04 1.64 -10.82
N VAL A 136 4.15 1.45 -12.13
CA VAL A 136 5.22 2.00 -12.96
C VAL A 136 4.66 3.18 -13.77
N ASN A 137 5.24 4.37 -13.61
CA ASN A 137 4.80 5.57 -14.31
C ASN A 137 5.94 6.56 -14.56
N ILE A 138 6.93 6.11 -15.33
CA ILE A 138 8.02 6.96 -15.82
C ILE A 138 7.57 7.63 -17.11
N LEU A 139 7.60 8.97 -17.13
CA LEU A 139 7.03 9.77 -18.23
C LEU A 139 8.02 10.10 -19.34
N GLY A 140 9.32 9.97 -19.11
CA GLY A 140 10.31 10.18 -20.17
C GLY A 140 11.53 11.04 -19.78
N GLY A 141 12.25 11.49 -20.80
CA GLY A 141 13.42 12.33 -20.67
C GLY A 141 14.68 11.59 -20.16
N TRP A 142 15.70 12.36 -19.74
CA TRP A 142 16.97 11.82 -19.27
C TRP A 142 16.83 10.90 -18.03
N PHE A 143 15.85 11.17 -17.22
CA PHE A 143 15.57 10.39 -16.01
C PHE A 143 15.12 8.97 -16.35
N GLN A 144 14.27 8.82 -17.36
CA GLN A 144 13.88 7.51 -17.90
C GLN A 144 15.12 6.71 -18.34
N HIS A 145 16.09 7.34 -19.03
CA HIS A 145 17.30 6.65 -19.46
C HIS A 145 18.11 6.12 -18.27
N ILE A 146 18.24 6.90 -17.19
CA ILE A 146 18.97 6.46 -16.00
C ILE A 146 18.27 5.26 -15.36
N VAL A 147 16.95 5.36 -15.14
CA VAL A 147 16.16 4.30 -14.51
C VAL A 147 16.20 3.04 -15.37
N SER A 148 15.93 3.17 -16.67
CA SER A 148 15.97 2.02 -17.62
C SER A 148 17.33 1.37 -17.69
N HIS A 149 18.41 2.16 -17.70
CA HIS A 149 19.77 1.61 -17.72
C HIS A 149 20.06 0.78 -16.45
N VAL A 150 19.77 1.31 -15.28
CA VAL A 150 20.03 0.60 -14.00
C VAL A 150 19.22 -0.70 -13.90
N PHE A 151 17.95 -0.66 -14.31
CA PHE A 151 17.11 -1.85 -14.27
C PHE A 151 17.55 -2.91 -15.28
N ASN A 152 17.83 -2.51 -16.52
CA ASN A 152 18.20 -3.43 -17.60
C ASN A 152 19.62 -3.97 -17.48
N ASP A 153 20.51 -3.27 -16.79
CA ASP A 153 21.90 -3.68 -16.57
C ASP A 153 22.00 -4.79 -15.50
N HIS A 154 21.02 -4.88 -14.60
CA HIS A 154 21.05 -5.86 -13.51
C HIS A 154 20.76 -7.28 -14.03
N PRO A 155 21.66 -8.27 -13.82
CA PRO A 155 21.53 -9.59 -14.43
C PRO A 155 20.44 -10.48 -13.85
N ASN A 156 19.97 -10.19 -12.64
CA ASN A 156 18.98 -11.02 -11.94
C ASN A 156 18.01 -10.15 -11.13
N LEU A 157 17.19 -9.34 -11.84
CA LEU A 157 16.16 -8.47 -11.26
C LEU A 157 14.78 -8.99 -11.61
N THR A 158 13.92 -9.12 -10.62
CA THR A 158 12.50 -9.40 -10.81
C THR A 158 11.67 -8.19 -10.37
N LEU A 159 10.77 -7.72 -11.23
CA LEU A 159 9.84 -6.64 -10.93
C LEU A 159 8.41 -7.16 -11.00
N TYR A 160 7.69 -7.08 -9.89
CA TYR A 160 6.26 -7.29 -9.89
C TYR A 160 5.53 -5.97 -10.14
N CYS A 161 4.58 -5.99 -11.07
CA CYS A 161 3.69 -4.88 -11.39
C CYS A 161 2.30 -5.16 -10.84
N ARG A 162 1.68 -4.19 -10.19
CA ARG A 162 0.38 -4.40 -9.54
C ARG A 162 -0.83 -4.19 -10.45
N ASP A 163 -0.61 -3.87 -11.73
CA ASP A 163 -1.64 -3.71 -12.75
C ASP A 163 -1.06 -3.90 -14.15
N GLU A 164 -1.93 -4.20 -15.12
CA GLU A 164 -1.55 -4.48 -16.51
C GLU A 164 -0.88 -3.29 -17.20
N VAL A 165 -1.32 -2.06 -16.91
CA VAL A 165 -0.72 -0.83 -17.47
C VAL A 165 0.72 -0.67 -17.00
N SER A 166 0.96 -0.94 -15.72
CA SER A 166 2.32 -0.94 -15.15
C SER A 166 3.20 -2.05 -15.74
N LEU A 167 2.62 -3.24 -15.98
CA LEU A 167 3.34 -4.34 -16.62
C LEU A 167 3.72 -4.01 -18.07
N GLU A 168 2.82 -3.44 -18.84
CA GLU A 168 3.08 -3.01 -20.21
C GLU A 168 4.22 -1.97 -20.25
N LYS A 169 4.14 -0.95 -19.39
CA LYS A 169 5.21 0.05 -19.25
C LYS A 169 6.54 -0.58 -18.83
N ALA A 170 6.53 -1.49 -17.86
CA ALA A 170 7.73 -2.18 -17.41
C ALA A 170 8.36 -3.02 -18.53
N ASN A 171 7.57 -3.76 -19.30
CA ASN A 171 8.06 -4.55 -20.44
C ASN A 171 8.70 -3.66 -21.52
N HIS A 172 8.16 -2.46 -21.72
CA HIS A 172 8.73 -1.50 -22.66
C HIS A 172 10.02 -0.84 -22.13
N LEU A 173 10.04 -0.43 -20.88
CA LEU A 173 11.16 0.32 -20.29
C LEU A 173 12.29 -0.59 -19.79
N PHE A 174 11.96 -1.78 -19.34
CA PHE A 174 12.86 -2.73 -18.67
C PHE A 174 12.80 -4.12 -19.33
N PRO A 175 13.08 -4.24 -20.63
CA PRO A 175 12.94 -5.50 -21.36
C PRO A 175 13.89 -6.64 -20.88
N ASN A 176 14.98 -6.32 -20.18
CA ASN A 176 15.92 -7.31 -19.64
C ASN A 176 15.52 -7.77 -18.22
N VAL A 177 14.52 -7.13 -17.60
CA VAL A 177 14.04 -7.48 -16.26
C VAL A 177 12.96 -8.55 -16.35
N THR A 178 12.92 -9.46 -15.39
CA THR A 178 11.80 -10.41 -15.27
C THR A 178 10.58 -9.68 -14.71
N ASN A 179 9.73 -9.15 -15.61
CA ASN A 179 8.51 -8.42 -15.23
C ASN A 179 7.34 -9.38 -15.07
N LYS A 180 6.62 -9.31 -13.95
CA LYS A 180 5.48 -10.17 -13.62
C LYS A 180 4.30 -9.35 -13.11
N LEU A 181 3.09 -9.88 -13.29
CA LEU A 181 1.87 -9.28 -12.78
C LEU A 181 1.52 -9.89 -11.41
N MET A 182 1.17 -9.05 -10.43
CA MET A 182 0.75 -9.48 -9.10
C MET A 182 -0.12 -8.42 -8.44
N PRO A 183 -1.26 -8.78 -7.79
CA PRO A 183 -2.12 -7.81 -7.13
C PRO A 183 -1.43 -7.14 -5.92
N ASP A 184 -2.03 -6.04 -5.46
CA ASP A 184 -1.60 -5.39 -4.22
C ASP A 184 -1.71 -6.37 -3.03
N VAL A 185 -0.66 -6.48 -2.24
CA VAL A 185 -0.57 -7.46 -1.14
C VAL A 185 -1.67 -7.30 -0.09
N VAL A 186 -2.25 -6.12 0.06
CA VAL A 186 -3.34 -5.88 1.03
C VAL A 186 -4.59 -6.70 0.67
N THR A 187 -4.75 -7.09 -0.60
CA THR A 187 -5.81 -8.01 -1.03
C THR A 187 -5.70 -9.40 -0.37
N SER A 188 -4.52 -9.80 0.11
CA SER A 188 -4.33 -11.06 0.85
C SER A 188 -5.11 -11.14 2.17
N LEU A 189 -5.61 -10.01 2.67
CA LEU A 189 -6.45 -9.95 3.85
C LEU A 189 -7.94 -10.19 3.55
N ILE A 190 -8.36 -10.14 2.29
CA ILE A 190 -9.75 -10.37 1.90
C ILE A 190 -10.10 -11.84 2.15
N GLY A 191 -11.22 -12.07 2.86
CA GLY A 191 -11.63 -13.41 3.27
C GLY A 191 -10.79 -14.01 4.40
N ASN A 192 -9.87 -13.24 4.99
CA ASN A 192 -9.04 -13.72 6.10
C ASN A 192 -9.80 -13.60 7.44
N GLU A 193 -9.81 -14.69 8.21
CA GLU A 193 -10.52 -14.75 9.50
C GLU A 193 -9.77 -14.08 10.67
N THR A 194 -8.58 -13.53 10.43
CA THR A 194 -7.78 -12.85 11.47
C THR A 194 -8.53 -11.66 12.09
N PHE A 195 -9.34 -10.97 11.26
CA PHE A 195 -10.14 -9.84 11.71
C PHE A 195 -11.62 -10.21 11.70
N GLN A 196 -12.28 -10.07 12.85
CA GLN A 196 -13.71 -10.27 12.97
C GLN A 196 -14.43 -8.92 12.98
N PHE A 197 -15.46 -8.78 12.16
CA PHE A 197 -16.24 -7.56 12.03
C PHE A 197 -17.72 -7.85 12.28
N PRO A 198 -18.50 -6.83 12.74
CA PRO A 198 -19.94 -6.99 12.92
C PRO A 198 -20.64 -7.40 11.62
N GLU A 199 -21.53 -8.36 11.69
CA GLU A 199 -22.36 -8.78 10.55
C GLU A 199 -23.50 -7.82 10.22
N THR A 200 -23.85 -6.94 11.16
CA THR A 200 -24.89 -5.92 10.99
C THR A 200 -24.31 -4.53 10.81
N ARG A 201 -24.71 -3.85 9.76
CA ARG A 201 -24.28 -2.49 9.44
C ARG A 201 -25.39 -1.50 9.79
N LYS A 202 -25.05 -0.47 10.54
CA LYS A 202 -26.04 0.49 11.08
C LYS A 202 -25.82 1.93 10.64
N ASN A 203 -24.66 2.24 10.06
CA ASN A 203 -24.29 3.60 9.70
C ASN A 203 -24.32 3.76 8.18
N GLY A 204 -25.18 4.53 7.60
CA GLY A 204 -25.31 4.86 6.18
C GLY A 204 -24.08 4.75 5.28
N ILE A 205 -23.50 5.88 4.89
CA ILE A 205 -22.50 5.98 3.82
C ILE A 205 -21.18 6.53 4.35
N MET A 206 -20.07 5.87 4.02
CA MET A 206 -18.72 6.42 4.18
C MET A 206 -18.21 6.93 2.83
N PHE A 207 -17.81 8.18 2.77
CA PHE A 207 -17.06 8.75 1.66
C PHE A 207 -15.56 8.66 1.98
N CYS A 208 -14.86 7.74 1.35
CA CYS A 208 -13.41 7.60 1.46
C CYS A 208 -12.76 8.19 0.20
N VAL A 209 -12.67 9.51 0.16
CA VAL A 209 -12.27 10.28 -1.01
C VAL A 209 -10.98 11.07 -0.77
N ARG A 210 -10.26 11.32 -1.87
CA ARG A 210 -8.98 12.05 -1.87
C ARG A 210 -9.17 13.51 -1.47
N ASN A 211 -8.20 14.00 -0.72
CA ASN A 211 -8.07 15.42 -0.38
C ASN A 211 -6.69 15.96 -0.81
N ASP A 212 -6.20 15.51 -1.96
CA ASP A 212 -4.91 15.90 -2.53
C ASP A 212 -5.07 16.33 -4.00
N GLY A 213 -3.96 16.70 -4.64
CA GLY A 213 -3.96 17.17 -6.02
C GLY A 213 -4.34 16.14 -7.10
N GLU A 214 -4.47 14.86 -6.74
CA GLU A 214 -4.87 13.79 -7.65
C GLU A 214 -6.40 13.53 -7.65
N LYS A 215 -7.21 14.36 -6.97
CA LYS A 215 -8.67 14.24 -6.96
C LYS A 215 -9.26 14.57 -8.35
N PHE A 216 -10.19 13.74 -8.81
CA PHE A 216 -10.92 13.98 -10.05
C PHE A 216 -12.14 14.89 -9.83
N TYR A 217 -12.93 14.60 -8.77
CA TYR A 217 -14.10 15.40 -8.41
C TYR A 217 -13.71 16.50 -7.43
N THR A 218 -14.30 17.69 -7.61
CA THR A 218 -14.13 18.82 -6.69
C THR A 218 -14.85 18.59 -5.37
N ASP A 219 -14.46 19.33 -4.33
CA ASP A 219 -15.12 19.25 -3.02
C ASP A 219 -16.60 19.64 -3.09
N ASN A 220 -16.96 20.58 -3.99
CA ASN A 220 -18.35 20.98 -4.23
C ASN A 220 -19.17 19.82 -4.81
N GLN A 221 -18.66 19.12 -5.81
CA GLN A 221 -19.32 17.97 -6.43
C GLN A 221 -19.55 16.83 -5.44
N ILE A 222 -18.56 16.53 -4.59
CA ILE A 222 -18.72 15.53 -3.53
C ILE A 222 -19.73 16.02 -2.47
N THR A 223 -19.73 17.30 -2.15
CA THR A 223 -20.71 17.90 -1.21
C THR A 223 -22.13 17.82 -1.75
N GLU A 224 -22.34 18.11 -3.04
CA GLU A 224 -23.64 17.97 -3.71
C GLU A 224 -24.13 16.51 -3.68
N LEU A 225 -23.27 15.54 -3.97
CA LEU A 225 -23.64 14.12 -3.85
C LEU A 225 -24.05 13.77 -2.42
N ARG A 226 -23.32 14.26 -1.43
CA ARG A 226 -23.67 14.05 -0.01
C ARG A 226 -25.00 14.69 0.36
N MET A 227 -25.32 15.89 -0.10
CA MET A 227 -26.61 16.55 0.12
C MET A 227 -27.77 15.74 -0.48
N ARG A 228 -27.59 15.18 -1.67
CA ARG A 228 -28.61 14.31 -2.28
C ARG A 228 -28.85 13.03 -1.48
N LEU A 229 -27.86 12.60 -0.67
CA LEU A 229 -27.90 11.42 0.18
C LEU A 229 -28.16 11.77 1.66
N GLU A 230 -28.66 12.98 1.97
CA GLU A 230 -28.85 13.47 3.34
C GLU A 230 -29.87 12.68 4.18
N SER A 231 -30.78 11.93 3.54
CA SER A 231 -31.69 11.00 4.20
C SER A 231 -30.96 9.86 4.95
N TRP A 232 -29.68 9.64 4.66
CA TRP A 232 -28.82 8.67 5.32
C TRP A 232 -27.68 9.37 6.02
N LYS A 233 -27.20 8.76 7.10
CA LYS A 233 -26.01 9.26 7.78
C LYS A 233 -24.80 9.16 6.85
N THR A 234 -24.10 10.27 6.63
CA THR A 234 -22.87 10.31 5.86
C THR A 234 -21.67 10.65 6.73
N SER A 235 -20.50 10.12 6.41
CA SER A 235 -19.22 10.57 6.98
C SER A 235 -18.11 10.59 5.94
N MET A 236 -17.09 11.40 6.22
CA MET A 236 -15.91 11.56 5.37
C MET A 236 -14.72 10.91 6.05
N CYS A 237 -13.88 10.23 5.26
CA CYS A 237 -12.56 9.80 5.68
C CYS A 237 -11.56 9.94 4.51
N ASP A 238 -10.30 9.83 4.82
CA ASP A 238 -9.22 9.66 3.86
C ASP A 238 -8.30 8.52 4.35
N THR A 239 -7.59 7.88 3.44
CA THR A 239 -6.57 6.87 3.76
C THR A 239 -5.26 7.50 4.23
N THR A 240 -5.13 8.82 4.18
CA THR A 240 -3.98 9.54 4.71
C THR A 240 -4.24 9.93 6.17
N ILE A 241 -3.68 9.17 7.11
CA ILE A 241 -3.79 9.44 8.55
C ILE A 241 -2.54 10.14 9.01
N VAL A 242 -2.70 11.33 9.58
CA VAL A 242 -1.58 12.06 10.21
C VAL A 242 -1.29 11.44 11.58
N ALA A 243 -0.40 10.47 11.60
CA ALA A 243 0.10 9.86 12.84
C ALA A 243 1.64 9.81 12.82
N PRO A 244 2.31 10.07 13.93
CA PRO A 244 3.76 9.93 14.00
C PRO A 244 4.22 8.50 13.71
N VAL A 245 5.34 8.35 13.01
CA VAL A 245 5.89 7.04 12.59
C VAL A 245 6.06 6.06 13.74
N TRP A 246 6.48 6.53 14.92
CA TRP A 246 6.63 5.64 16.09
C TRP A 246 5.34 4.96 16.56
N LYS A 247 4.16 5.54 16.27
CA LYS A 247 2.89 4.88 16.57
C LYS A 247 2.65 3.68 15.66
N TRP A 248 3.02 3.79 14.38
CA TRP A 248 2.93 2.70 13.42
C TRP A 248 3.88 1.55 13.76
N ASP A 249 5.12 1.85 14.09
CA ASP A 249 6.12 0.82 14.39
C ASP A 249 5.75 -0.05 15.60
N VAL A 250 5.05 0.52 16.58
CA VAL A 250 4.65 -0.19 17.81
C VAL A 250 3.27 -0.84 17.71
N ASN A 251 2.33 -0.22 16.96
CA ASN A 251 0.91 -0.58 17.00
C ASN A 251 0.31 -0.80 15.61
N ARG A 252 1.09 -1.16 14.59
CA ARG A 252 0.65 -1.24 13.19
C ARG A 252 -0.61 -2.10 13.03
N GLU A 253 -0.61 -3.31 13.56
CA GLU A 253 -1.76 -4.22 13.49
C GLU A 253 -3.01 -3.63 14.13
N GLN A 254 -2.89 -3.07 15.33
CA GLN A 254 -4.01 -2.45 16.03
C GLN A 254 -4.56 -1.23 15.27
N LEU A 255 -3.68 -0.41 14.70
CA LEU A 255 -4.10 0.76 13.92
C LEU A 255 -4.84 0.34 12.63
N ILE A 256 -4.35 -0.68 11.94
CA ILE A 256 -5.02 -1.24 10.76
C ILE A 256 -6.37 -1.81 11.16
N HIS A 257 -6.45 -2.57 12.24
CA HIS A 257 -7.71 -3.12 12.73
C HIS A 257 -8.73 -2.02 13.08
N LEU A 258 -8.32 -0.98 13.79
CA LEU A 258 -9.19 0.16 14.12
C LEU A 258 -9.76 0.84 12.87
N ILE A 259 -8.95 0.96 11.81
CA ILE A 259 -9.38 1.55 10.55
C ILE A 259 -10.37 0.63 9.83
N LEU A 260 -10.06 -0.65 9.73
CA LEU A 260 -10.96 -1.64 9.15
C LEU A 260 -12.30 -1.68 9.92
N GLN A 261 -12.29 -1.58 11.24
CA GLN A 261 -13.51 -1.44 12.04
C GLN A 261 -14.34 -0.20 11.69
N GLN A 262 -13.72 0.92 11.25
CA GLN A 262 -14.49 2.07 10.78
C GLN A 262 -15.21 1.74 9.48
N PHE A 263 -14.53 1.12 8.51
CA PHE A 263 -15.14 0.68 7.24
C PHE A 263 -16.29 -0.31 7.49
N ALA A 264 -16.13 -1.23 8.43
CA ALA A 264 -17.13 -2.24 8.78
C ALA A 264 -18.43 -1.68 9.35
N LYS A 265 -18.47 -0.44 9.84
CA LYS A 265 -19.68 0.19 10.42
C LYS A 265 -20.69 0.65 9.37
N TYR A 266 -20.25 0.86 8.13
CA TYR A 266 -21.09 1.49 7.10
C TYR A 266 -21.77 0.45 6.20
N GLN A 267 -22.94 0.83 5.66
CA GLN A 267 -23.69 0.01 4.71
C GLN A 267 -23.07 0.03 3.32
N VAL A 268 -22.46 1.18 2.96
CA VAL A 268 -21.77 1.34 1.68
C VAL A 268 -20.60 2.33 1.83
N VAL A 269 -19.56 2.12 1.05
CA VAL A 269 -18.43 3.04 0.89
C VAL A 269 -18.45 3.60 -0.51
N ILE A 270 -18.29 4.92 -0.66
CA ILE A 270 -18.04 5.58 -1.96
C ILE A 270 -16.58 6.05 -1.94
N THR A 271 -15.77 5.65 -2.93
CA THR A 271 -14.33 5.90 -2.91
C THR A 271 -13.72 6.14 -4.28
N ASP A 272 -12.74 7.05 -4.35
CA ASP A 272 -11.77 7.23 -5.41
C ASP A 272 -10.36 6.73 -5.01
N ARG A 273 -10.24 6.03 -3.85
CA ARG A 273 -9.00 5.46 -3.32
C ARG A 273 -8.92 3.97 -3.60
N TYR A 274 -7.80 3.50 -4.18
CA TYR A 274 -7.58 2.07 -4.40
C TYR A 274 -7.60 1.26 -3.10
N HIS A 275 -6.88 1.71 -2.06
CA HIS A 275 -6.94 1.05 -0.75
C HIS A 275 -8.31 1.22 -0.05
N GLY A 276 -9.07 2.27 -0.36
CA GLY A 276 -10.47 2.40 0.09
C GLY A 276 -11.32 1.26 -0.43
N THR A 277 -11.12 0.86 -1.70
CA THR A 277 -11.77 -0.32 -2.29
C THR A 277 -11.34 -1.60 -1.56
N ILE A 278 -10.03 -1.84 -1.42
CA ILE A 278 -9.52 -3.06 -0.78
C ILE A 278 -9.99 -3.17 0.68
N PHE A 279 -9.92 -2.11 1.47
CA PHE A 279 -10.37 -2.11 2.86
C PHE A 279 -11.86 -2.43 2.98
N SER A 280 -12.68 -1.88 2.08
CA SER A 280 -14.10 -2.22 2.02
C SER A 280 -14.31 -3.72 1.79
N GLN A 281 -13.52 -4.33 0.90
CA GLN A 281 -13.62 -5.76 0.60
C GLN A 281 -13.11 -6.65 1.74
N ILE A 282 -12.07 -6.24 2.48
CA ILE A 282 -11.60 -6.96 3.67
C ILE A 282 -12.72 -7.07 4.72
N VAL A 283 -13.50 -6.01 4.89
CA VAL A 283 -14.58 -5.96 5.86
C VAL A 283 -15.96 -6.32 5.27
N ASN A 284 -16.00 -6.80 4.03
CA ASN A 284 -17.22 -7.16 3.31
C ASN A 284 -18.24 -6.01 3.21
N THR A 285 -17.81 -4.76 3.14
CA THR A 285 -18.67 -3.61 2.93
C THR A 285 -18.81 -3.34 1.44
N PRO A 286 -20.02 -3.27 0.88
CA PRO A 286 -20.24 -2.85 -0.49
C PRO A 286 -19.51 -1.53 -0.80
N VAL A 287 -18.85 -1.46 -1.95
CA VAL A 287 -18.11 -0.27 -2.38
C VAL A 287 -18.52 0.19 -3.76
N ILE A 288 -18.74 1.49 -3.89
CA ILE A 288 -18.95 2.17 -5.16
C ILE A 288 -17.67 2.94 -5.46
N VAL A 289 -16.98 2.50 -6.51
CA VAL A 289 -15.75 3.11 -6.98
C VAL A 289 -16.11 4.22 -7.95
N ILE A 290 -15.66 5.45 -7.67
CA ILE A 290 -15.82 6.61 -8.54
C ILE A 290 -14.51 6.96 -9.23
N SER A 291 -14.55 7.74 -10.31
CA SER A 291 -13.37 8.07 -11.11
C SER A 291 -12.24 8.74 -10.31
N SER A 292 -11.02 8.44 -10.71
CA SER A 292 -9.78 9.07 -10.26
C SER A 292 -8.99 9.56 -11.47
N THR A 293 -8.03 10.45 -11.29
CA THR A 293 -7.19 11.02 -12.37
C THR A 293 -6.18 10.02 -12.92
N ASP A 294 -5.88 8.94 -12.20
CA ASP A 294 -4.89 7.95 -12.60
C ASP A 294 -5.51 6.56 -12.88
N HIS A 295 -4.74 5.74 -13.59
CA HIS A 295 -5.15 4.38 -13.96
C HIS A 295 -5.11 3.38 -12.80
N LYS A 296 -4.50 3.71 -11.64
CA LYS A 296 -4.34 2.78 -10.51
C LYS A 296 -5.67 2.22 -10.05
N LEU A 297 -6.68 3.08 -9.95
CA LEU A 297 -7.98 2.68 -9.46
C LEU A 297 -8.72 1.82 -10.47
N SER A 298 -8.83 2.30 -11.72
CA SER A 298 -9.54 1.58 -12.79
C SER A 298 -8.86 0.25 -13.13
N SER A 299 -7.54 0.18 -13.12
CA SER A 299 -6.78 -1.06 -13.33
C SER A 299 -6.81 -1.97 -12.10
N GLY A 300 -6.75 -1.39 -10.89
CA GLY A 300 -6.81 -2.16 -9.64
C GLY A 300 -8.13 -2.87 -9.42
N VAL A 301 -9.25 -2.28 -9.85
CA VAL A 301 -10.57 -2.92 -9.73
C VAL A 301 -10.71 -4.14 -10.66
N LYS A 302 -9.98 -4.20 -11.77
CA LYS A 302 -9.97 -5.35 -12.69
C LYS A 302 -9.44 -6.64 -12.03
N TRP A 303 -8.70 -6.54 -10.93
CA TRP A 303 -8.25 -7.70 -10.17
C TRP A 303 -9.38 -8.48 -9.51
N PHE A 304 -10.57 -7.90 -9.35
CA PHE A 304 -11.68 -8.54 -8.65
C PHE A 304 -12.56 -9.30 -9.66
N PRO A 305 -12.49 -10.65 -9.72
CA PRO A 305 -13.33 -11.41 -10.62
C PRO A 305 -14.82 -11.15 -10.34
N HIS A 306 -15.55 -10.76 -11.38
CA HIS A 306 -16.96 -10.38 -11.27
C HIS A 306 -17.81 -11.46 -10.60
N GLU A 307 -17.62 -12.73 -10.98
CA GLU A 307 -18.37 -13.88 -10.44
C GLU A 307 -18.17 -14.11 -8.93
N LYS A 308 -17.11 -13.51 -8.33
CA LYS A 308 -16.79 -13.66 -6.90
C LYS A 308 -17.08 -12.41 -6.08
N PHE A 309 -17.04 -11.23 -6.71
CA PHE A 309 -17.06 -9.93 -6.02
C PHE A 309 -18.16 -8.98 -6.52
N SER A 310 -18.98 -9.36 -7.51
CA SER A 310 -19.98 -8.48 -8.13
C SER A 310 -20.98 -7.86 -7.17
N ASP A 311 -21.29 -8.55 -6.07
CA ASP A 311 -22.26 -8.06 -5.09
C ASP A 311 -21.66 -6.98 -4.16
N ASN A 312 -20.33 -6.90 -4.08
CA ASN A 312 -19.65 -6.02 -3.14
C ASN A 312 -18.85 -4.91 -3.81
N ILE A 313 -18.62 -4.96 -5.15
CA ILE A 313 -17.88 -3.93 -5.88
C ILE A 313 -18.68 -3.47 -7.08
N SER A 314 -18.87 -2.17 -7.20
CA SER A 314 -19.44 -1.55 -8.39
C SER A 314 -18.64 -0.31 -8.78
N PHE A 315 -18.49 -0.09 -10.09
CA PHE A 315 -17.89 1.13 -10.63
C PHE A 315 -19.00 2.07 -11.10
N ALA A 316 -18.91 3.34 -10.75
CA ALA A 316 -19.81 4.38 -11.22
C ALA A 316 -19.07 5.28 -12.21
N LYS A 317 -19.65 5.44 -13.41
CA LYS A 317 -19.10 6.30 -14.47
C LYS A 317 -19.12 7.78 -14.10
N ASP A 318 -20.09 8.18 -13.27
CA ASP A 318 -20.26 9.54 -12.78
C ASP A 318 -20.95 9.55 -11.39
N LEU A 319 -21.11 10.74 -10.80
CA LEU A 319 -21.72 10.89 -9.48
C LEU A 319 -23.23 10.63 -9.47
N ASN A 320 -23.93 10.70 -10.61
CA ASN A 320 -25.34 10.35 -10.69
C ASN A 320 -25.53 8.85 -10.57
N GLU A 321 -24.72 8.08 -11.31
CA GLU A 321 -24.73 6.63 -11.17
C GLU A 321 -24.25 6.18 -9.76
N ALA A 322 -23.28 6.89 -9.17
CA ALA A 322 -22.88 6.63 -7.79
C ALA A 322 -24.03 6.85 -6.80
N TYR A 323 -24.85 7.89 -7.01
CA TYR A 323 -26.06 8.14 -6.23
C TYR A 323 -27.07 7.00 -6.37
N GLU A 324 -27.40 6.60 -7.60
CA GLU A 324 -28.39 5.54 -7.88
C GLU A 324 -27.97 4.21 -7.24
N LYS A 325 -26.71 3.81 -7.41
CA LYS A 325 -26.15 2.61 -6.79
C LYS A 325 -26.16 2.67 -5.25
N ALA A 326 -25.83 3.82 -4.68
CA ALA A 326 -25.85 3.99 -3.23
C ALA A 326 -27.28 3.84 -2.67
N VAL A 327 -28.27 4.45 -3.32
CA VAL A 327 -29.69 4.35 -2.94
C VAL A 327 -30.18 2.92 -3.06
N ASP A 328 -29.81 2.20 -4.10
CA ASP A 328 -30.17 0.80 -4.30
C ASP A 328 -29.60 -0.09 -3.17
N ILE A 329 -28.32 -0.01 -2.87
CA ILE A 329 -27.67 -0.74 -1.78
C ILE A 329 -28.33 -0.43 -0.43
N LEU A 330 -28.62 0.85 -0.16
CA LEU A 330 -29.21 1.29 1.12
C LEU A 330 -30.65 0.84 1.33
N LYS A 331 -31.43 0.74 0.25
CA LYS A 331 -32.81 0.25 0.29
C LYS A 331 -32.90 -1.27 0.45
N HIS A 332 -31.95 -2.00 -0.14
CA HIS A 332 -31.92 -3.45 -0.12
C HIS A 332 -31.00 -4.02 0.97
N ASN A 333 -31.03 -3.43 2.16
CA ASN A 333 -30.18 -3.75 3.31
C ASN A 333 -30.18 -5.25 3.64
N GLY A 334 -29.40 -6.02 2.89
CA GLY A 334 -29.28 -7.49 3.00
C GLY A 334 -28.23 -7.91 4.05
N ALA A 335 -28.18 -9.23 4.29
CA ALA A 335 -27.12 -9.81 5.09
C ALA A 335 -25.74 -9.53 4.47
N VAL A 336 -24.73 -9.35 5.32
CA VAL A 336 -23.33 -9.15 4.87
C VAL A 336 -22.86 -10.39 4.12
N LYS A 337 -22.57 -10.23 2.83
CA LYS A 337 -22.00 -11.30 2.01
C LYS A 337 -20.50 -11.35 2.20
N LYS A 338 -19.97 -12.46 2.71
CA LYS A 338 -18.54 -12.65 2.95
C LYS A 338 -17.79 -12.87 1.64
N ASN A 339 -16.70 -12.15 1.46
CA ASN A 339 -15.80 -12.35 0.34
C ASN A 339 -14.93 -13.60 0.53
N PRO A 340 -14.61 -14.35 -0.53
CA PRO A 340 -13.71 -15.50 -0.46
C PRO A 340 -12.26 -15.07 -0.25
N ALA A 341 -11.42 -15.96 0.30
CA ALA A 341 -9.97 -15.76 0.44
C ALA A 341 -9.21 -15.92 -0.89
N TRP A 342 -9.86 -15.64 -1.99
CA TRP A 342 -9.40 -15.91 -3.36
C TRP A 342 -8.01 -15.34 -3.66
N PHE A 343 -7.72 -14.12 -3.24
CA PHE A 343 -6.41 -13.48 -3.49
C PHE A 343 -5.28 -14.23 -2.77
N LYS A 344 -5.47 -14.57 -1.49
CA LYS A 344 -4.46 -15.30 -0.73
C LYS A 344 -4.18 -16.67 -1.37
N GLU A 345 -5.24 -17.39 -1.76
CA GLU A 345 -5.14 -18.71 -2.35
C GLU A 345 -4.43 -18.72 -3.70
N ASN A 346 -4.67 -17.70 -4.55
CA ASN A 346 -4.17 -17.67 -5.93
C ASN A 346 -2.84 -16.93 -6.10
N TYR A 347 -2.49 -16.01 -5.21
CA TYR A 347 -1.31 -15.14 -5.40
C TYR A 347 -0.34 -15.11 -4.22
N PHE A 348 -0.79 -15.50 -3.01
CA PHE A 348 0.00 -15.32 -1.79
C PHE A 348 0.08 -16.61 -0.95
N SER A 349 -0.10 -17.77 -1.56
CA SER A 349 -0.01 -19.07 -0.87
C SER A 349 1.43 -19.56 -0.69
N SER A 350 2.37 -19.08 -1.51
CA SER A 350 3.78 -19.46 -1.47
C SER A 350 4.68 -18.29 -1.85
N PRO A 351 5.98 -18.31 -1.51
CA PRO A 351 6.94 -17.32 -1.98
C PRO A 351 7.18 -17.37 -3.48
N PHE A 352 7.84 -16.37 -4.01
CA PHE A 352 8.10 -16.10 -5.43
C PHE A 352 9.14 -17.03 -6.07
#